data_5408b6eb9c3d5f198f38ec5f62ef9587
#
_entry.id   5408b6eb9c3d5f198f38ec5f62ef9587
#
_cell.length_a   1.000
_cell.length_b   1.000
_cell.length_c   1.000
_cell.angle_alpha   90.00
_cell.angle_beta   90.00
_cell.angle_gamma   90.00
#
_symmetry.space_group_name_H-M   'P 1'
#
loop_
_entity.id
_entity.type
_entity.pdbx_description
1 polymer ?
#
loop_
_entity_poly.entity_id
_entity_poly.type
_entity_poly.pdbx_seq_one_letter_code
_entity_poly.pdbx_strand_id
1 'polypeptide(L)'
;HEDLTLLAEQAERCRQILRKLGDARDASDMVHARMPASALVEEAAAPHKGLGVSVRVTSEPGEGGEPKVPVIRRSPEVLHALGAFIENAVSFAGTEVSVVAKWTRQQIMVTVRDDGPGFAPDVMPKLGEPYVSERGEAQLGGGDMGLGFFIAKTLIERSGGRVATRNLLPPKRGAVVQAVWPRSALEPLDDVEIGPDIDIKE
;
A
#
# COMPACT_ATOMS: atom_id res chain seq x y z
N HIS A 1 22.98 22.84 14.41
CA HIS A 1 22.24 22.20 15.52
C HIS A 1 20.81 21.78 15.11
N GLU A 2 20.11 22.57 14.28
CA GLU A 2 18.75 22.25 13.81
C GLU A 2 18.71 20.99 12.95
N ASP A 3 19.69 20.81 12.06
CA ASP A 3 19.76 19.61 11.18
C ASP A 3 19.94 18.30 11.95
N LEU A 4 20.70 18.32 13.06
CA LEU A 4 20.90 17.15 13.91
C LEU A 4 19.63 16.78 14.69
N THR A 5 18.88 17.79 15.12
CA THR A 5 17.59 17.58 15.81
C THR A 5 16.57 16.98 14.84
N LEU A 6 16.51 17.50 13.63
CA LEU A 6 15.64 17.00 12.57
C LEU A 6 15.95 15.53 12.20
N LEU A 7 17.24 15.20 12.05
CA LEU A 7 17.69 13.83 11.79
C LEU A 7 17.33 12.88 12.95
N ALA A 8 17.46 13.32 14.19
CA ALA A 8 17.10 12.52 15.37
C ALA A 8 15.58 12.27 15.44
N GLU A 9 14.76 13.28 15.16
CA GLU A 9 13.30 13.15 15.11
C GLU A 9 12.85 12.17 14.01
N GLN A 10 13.51 12.21 12.86
CA GLN A 10 13.18 11.30 11.76
C GLN A 10 13.64 9.86 12.02
N ALA A 11 14.79 9.70 12.63
CA ALA A 11 15.26 8.38 13.06
C ALA A 11 14.29 7.77 14.09
N GLU A 12 13.77 8.59 15.02
CA GLU A 12 12.77 8.13 15.98
C GLU A 12 11.44 7.80 15.34
N ARG A 13 10.98 8.59 14.36
CA ARG A 13 9.76 8.31 13.60
C ARG A 13 9.87 7.02 12.78
N CYS A 14 10.99 6.80 12.10
CA CYS A 14 11.28 5.52 11.43
C CYS A 14 11.28 4.36 12.43
N ARG A 15 11.88 4.55 13.60
CA ARG A 15 11.91 3.56 14.67
C ARG A 15 10.51 3.27 15.21
N GLN A 16 9.64 4.28 15.35
CA GLN A 16 8.26 4.11 15.79
C GLN A 16 7.40 3.36 14.73
N ILE A 17 7.61 3.64 13.44
CA ILE A 17 6.95 2.89 12.36
C ILE A 17 7.39 1.43 12.39
N LEU A 18 8.71 1.19 12.51
CA LEU A 18 9.26 -0.15 12.61
C LEU A 18 8.81 -0.89 13.88
N ARG A 19 8.65 -0.19 15.02
CA ARG A 19 8.07 -0.77 16.24
C ARG A 19 6.59 -1.11 16.05
N LYS A 20 5.77 -0.23 15.50
CA LYS A 20 4.36 -0.53 15.20
C LYS A 20 4.20 -1.73 14.27
N LEU A 21 5.12 -1.91 13.33
CA LEU A 21 5.19 -3.08 12.46
C LEU A 21 5.74 -4.32 13.21
N GLY A 22 6.59 -4.11 14.22
CA GLY A 22 7.14 -5.17 15.09
C GLY A 22 6.14 -5.65 16.15
N ASP A 23 5.45 -4.73 16.82
CA ASP A 23 4.44 -5.01 17.85
C ASP A 23 3.21 -5.73 17.26
N ALA A 24 2.93 -5.54 15.95
CA ALA A 24 1.98 -6.34 15.21
C ALA A 24 2.41 -7.82 15.06
N ARG A 25 3.67 -8.15 15.36
CA ARG A 25 4.18 -9.53 15.39
C ARG A 25 3.85 -10.27 16.70
N ASP A 26 3.64 -9.57 17.81
CA ASP A 26 3.29 -10.19 19.10
C ASP A 26 1.81 -10.57 19.21
N ALA A 27 0.97 -10.09 18.29
CA ALA A 27 -0.36 -10.65 18.08
C ALA A 27 -0.24 -11.93 17.23
N SER A 28 0.30 -12.99 17.82
CA SER A 28 0.58 -14.27 17.13
C SER A 28 -0.66 -14.93 16.50
N ASP A 29 -1.86 -14.54 16.89
CA ASP A 29 -3.12 -14.94 16.26
C ASP A 29 -3.47 -14.13 14.99
N MET A 30 -2.87 -12.96 14.77
CA MET A 30 -3.18 -12.10 13.61
C MET A 30 -2.30 -12.38 12.40
N VAL A 31 -1.14 -13.00 12.56
CA VAL A 31 -0.19 -13.29 11.47
C VAL A 31 -0.72 -14.38 10.53
N HIS A 32 -1.65 -15.23 11.00
CA HIS A 32 -2.31 -16.26 10.21
C HIS A 32 -3.72 -15.86 9.75
N ALA A 33 -4.16 -14.63 10.03
CA ALA A 33 -5.47 -14.19 9.62
C ALA A 33 -5.55 -14.15 8.08
N ARG A 34 -6.46 -14.94 7.54
CA ARG A 34 -6.81 -14.93 6.11
C ARG A 34 -7.96 -13.96 5.91
N MET A 35 -7.92 -13.22 4.81
CA MET A 35 -8.98 -12.28 4.46
C MET A 35 -9.19 -12.23 2.95
N PRO A 36 -10.40 -11.88 2.48
CA PRO A 36 -10.59 -11.57 1.07
C PRO A 36 -9.76 -10.37 0.65
N ALA A 37 -9.23 -10.38 -0.59
CA ALA A 37 -8.48 -9.23 -1.13
C ALA A 37 -9.32 -7.93 -1.14
N SER A 38 -10.64 -8.03 -1.28
CA SER A 38 -11.56 -6.89 -1.15
C SER A 38 -11.56 -6.28 0.25
N ALA A 39 -11.49 -7.11 1.29
CA ALA A 39 -11.44 -6.62 2.67
C ALA A 39 -10.14 -5.87 2.99
N LEU A 40 -9.01 -6.28 2.38
CA LEU A 40 -7.73 -5.58 2.52
C LEU A 40 -7.84 -4.12 2.09
N VAL A 41 -8.40 -3.85 0.92
CA VAL A 41 -8.52 -2.47 0.40
C VAL A 41 -9.55 -1.65 1.17
N GLU A 42 -10.64 -2.27 1.64
CA GLU A 42 -11.61 -1.62 2.52
C GLU A 42 -10.98 -1.23 3.86
N GLU A 43 -10.20 -2.12 4.48
CA GLU A 43 -9.49 -1.86 5.74
C GLU A 43 -8.46 -0.73 5.57
N ALA A 44 -7.67 -0.76 4.48
CA ALA A 44 -6.69 0.28 4.20
C ALA A 44 -7.34 1.66 3.95
N ALA A 45 -8.53 1.69 3.33
CA ALA A 45 -9.23 2.92 3.01
C ALA A 45 -10.07 3.48 4.19
N ALA A 46 -10.43 2.66 5.15
CA ALA A 46 -11.33 3.03 6.23
C ALA A 46 -10.92 4.30 7.00
N PRO A 47 -9.64 4.50 7.39
CA PRO A 47 -9.22 5.71 8.12
C PRO A 47 -9.35 7.01 7.30
N HIS A 48 -9.44 6.91 5.98
CA HIS A 48 -9.43 8.07 5.07
C HIS A 48 -10.82 8.46 4.58
N LYS A 49 -11.86 7.70 4.95
CA LYS A 49 -13.25 8.00 4.60
C LYS A 49 -13.79 9.15 5.48
N GLY A 50 -14.55 10.08 4.88
CA GLY A 50 -15.21 11.16 5.63
C GLY A 50 -14.33 12.38 5.94
N LEU A 51 -13.14 12.49 5.37
CA LEU A 51 -12.20 13.61 5.57
C LEU A 51 -12.36 14.75 4.54
N GLY A 52 -13.56 14.97 4.01
CA GLY A 52 -13.84 16.04 3.04
C GLY A 52 -13.66 15.63 1.57
N VAL A 53 -12.90 14.59 1.29
CA VAL A 53 -12.74 13.97 -0.03
C VAL A 53 -13.54 12.66 -0.07
N SER A 54 -14.21 12.39 -1.19
CA SER A 54 -14.96 11.14 -1.40
C SER A 54 -13.99 10.00 -1.70
N VAL A 55 -13.89 9.01 -0.82
CA VAL A 55 -13.07 7.81 -1.06
C VAL A 55 -13.98 6.66 -1.45
N ARG A 56 -13.91 6.25 -2.73
CA ARG A 56 -14.68 5.14 -3.28
C ARG A 56 -13.81 3.90 -3.42
N VAL A 57 -14.23 2.80 -2.82
CA VAL A 57 -13.58 1.49 -2.91
C VAL A 57 -14.40 0.55 -3.75
N THR A 58 -13.78 -0.13 -4.70
CA THR A 58 -14.42 -1.19 -5.51
C THR A 58 -13.47 -2.37 -5.68
N SER A 59 -14.06 -3.54 -5.88
CA SER A 59 -13.31 -4.79 -6.06
C SER A 59 -14.01 -5.64 -7.12
N GLU A 60 -13.27 -6.04 -8.14
CA GLU A 60 -13.81 -6.77 -9.28
C GLU A 60 -12.76 -7.69 -9.92
N PRO A 61 -13.16 -8.78 -10.57
CA PRO A 61 -12.23 -9.56 -11.36
C PRO A 61 -11.71 -8.72 -12.54
N GLY A 62 -10.41 -8.86 -12.81
CA GLY A 62 -9.79 -8.34 -14.02
C GLY A 62 -10.05 -9.26 -15.21
N GLU A 63 -9.50 -8.92 -16.37
CA GLU A 63 -9.62 -9.74 -17.58
C GLU A 63 -9.04 -11.14 -17.34
N GLY A 64 -9.83 -12.17 -17.61
CA GLY A 64 -9.48 -13.57 -17.33
C GLY A 64 -9.44 -13.95 -15.84
N GLY A 65 -9.91 -13.06 -14.96
CA GLY A 65 -10.05 -13.33 -13.54
C GLY A 65 -11.28 -14.15 -13.22
N GLU A 66 -11.20 -14.94 -12.15
CA GLU A 66 -12.34 -15.71 -11.64
C GLU A 66 -13.28 -14.79 -10.85
N PRO A 67 -14.60 -15.02 -10.85
CA PRO A 67 -15.55 -14.23 -10.04
C PRO A 67 -15.26 -14.31 -8.54
N LYS A 68 -14.65 -15.42 -8.08
CA LYS A 68 -14.31 -15.62 -6.67
C LYS A 68 -13.18 -14.68 -6.25
N VAL A 69 -13.42 -13.93 -5.16
CA VAL A 69 -12.41 -13.07 -4.57
C VAL A 69 -11.28 -13.91 -3.99
N PRO A 70 -10.00 -13.62 -4.30
CA PRO A 70 -8.87 -14.31 -3.71
C PRO A 70 -8.82 -14.14 -2.20
N VAL A 71 -8.48 -15.20 -1.49
CA VAL A 71 -8.17 -15.17 -0.07
C VAL A 71 -6.67 -14.97 0.08
N ILE A 72 -6.29 -13.95 0.82
CA ILE A 72 -4.90 -13.54 1.01
C ILE A 72 -4.53 -13.57 2.49
N ARG A 73 -3.25 -13.56 2.78
CA ARG A 73 -2.73 -13.33 4.13
C ARG A 73 -2.92 -11.85 4.49
N ARG A 74 -3.42 -11.58 5.69
CA ARG A 74 -3.47 -10.22 6.21
C ARG A 74 -2.03 -9.78 6.52
N SER A 75 -1.55 -8.76 5.82
CA SER A 75 -0.21 -8.19 5.99
C SER A 75 -0.31 -6.76 6.50
N PRO A 76 0.14 -6.48 7.73
CA PRO A 76 0.22 -5.11 8.26
C PRO A 76 1.08 -4.19 7.38
N GLU A 77 2.15 -4.73 6.77
CA GLU A 77 3.01 -3.96 5.88
C GLU A 77 2.25 -3.51 4.61
N VAL A 78 1.49 -4.42 4.00
CA VAL A 78 0.68 -4.09 2.81
C VAL A 78 -0.44 -3.12 3.16
N LEU A 79 -1.10 -3.30 4.31
CA LEU A 79 -2.12 -2.37 4.81
C LEU A 79 -1.55 -0.96 5.03
N HIS A 80 -0.39 -0.86 5.68
CA HIS A 80 0.27 0.43 5.91
C HIS A 80 0.66 1.09 4.59
N ALA A 81 1.23 0.34 3.65
CA ALA A 81 1.63 0.86 2.36
C ALA A 81 0.45 1.38 1.53
N LEU A 82 -0.64 0.61 1.47
CA LEU A 82 -1.86 1.03 0.78
C LEU A 82 -2.49 2.25 1.45
N GLY A 83 -2.53 2.28 2.80
CA GLY A 83 -2.98 3.43 3.58
C GLY A 83 -2.19 4.70 3.22
N ALA A 84 -0.86 4.63 3.15
CA ALA A 84 -0.01 5.77 2.77
C ALA A 84 -0.27 6.24 1.32
N PHE A 85 -0.51 5.34 0.37
CA PHE A 85 -0.89 5.74 -1.00
C PHE A 85 -2.26 6.42 -1.03
N ILE A 86 -3.23 5.94 -0.23
CA ILE A 86 -4.58 6.54 -0.14
C ILE A 86 -4.49 7.91 0.54
N GLU A 87 -3.71 8.04 1.62
CA GLU A 87 -3.46 9.31 2.31
C GLU A 87 -2.88 10.37 1.37
N ASN A 88 -1.87 9.99 0.58
CA ASN A 88 -1.32 10.86 -0.45
C ASN A 88 -2.38 11.27 -1.47
N ALA A 89 -3.15 10.32 -1.99
CA ALA A 89 -4.21 10.61 -2.95
C ALA A 89 -5.25 11.58 -2.36
N VAL A 90 -5.71 11.37 -1.12
CA VAL A 90 -6.66 12.27 -0.43
C VAL A 90 -6.07 13.66 -0.23
N SER A 91 -4.77 13.77 0.06
CA SER A 91 -4.09 15.05 0.29
C SER A 91 -4.00 15.92 -0.96
N PHE A 92 -4.00 15.33 -2.14
CA PHE A 92 -3.88 16.02 -3.44
C PHE A 92 -5.17 16.01 -4.27
N ALA A 93 -6.16 15.19 -3.90
CA ALA A 93 -7.43 15.13 -4.61
C ALA A 93 -8.19 16.46 -4.59
N GLY A 94 -8.88 16.74 -5.67
CA GLY A 94 -9.86 17.83 -5.72
C GLY A 94 -11.17 17.46 -5.01
N THR A 95 -11.72 16.31 -5.33
CA THR A 95 -13.04 15.88 -4.82
C THR A 95 -13.14 14.38 -4.55
N GLU A 96 -12.43 13.55 -5.32
CA GLU A 96 -12.61 12.09 -5.28
C GLU A 96 -11.28 11.33 -5.35
N VAL A 97 -11.22 10.27 -4.53
CA VAL A 97 -10.21 9.21 -4.62
C VAL A 97 -10.91 7.89 -4.93
N SER A 98 -10.42 7.18 -5.93
CA SER A 98 -10.88 5.84 -6.30
C SER A 98 -9.83 4.80 -5.94
N VAL A 99 -10.20 3.79 -5.16
CA VAL A 99 -9.38 2.64 -4.81
C VAL A 99 -10.01 1.40 -5.43
N VAL A 100 -9.31 0.75 -6.34
CA VAL A 100 -9.82 -0.40 -7.09
C VAL A 100 -8.92 -1.60 -6.88
N ALA A 101 -9.47 -2.68 -6.34
CA ALA A 101 -8.81 -3.98 -6.32
C ALA A 101 -9.27 -4.82 -7.51
N LYS A 102 -8.31 -5.35 -8.27
CA LYS A 102 -8.57 -6.30 -9.36
C LYS A 102 -7.70 -7.53 -9.19
N TRP A 103 -8.20 -8.67 -9.67
CA TRP A 103 -7.44 -9.91 -9.67
C TRP A 103 -7.64 -10.70 -10.97
N THR A 104 -6.59 -11.36 -11.38
CA THR A 104 -6.59 -12.37 -12.43
C THR A 104 -6.21 -13.73 -11.84
N ARG A 105 -6.02 -14.74 -12.68
CA ARG A 105 -5.47 -16.03 -12.23
C ARG A 105 -4.03 -15.93 -11.73
N GLN A 106 -3.29 -14.91 -12.12
CA GLN A 106 -1.84 -14.80 -11.88
C GLN A 106 -1.47 -13.70 -10.89
N GLN A 107 -2.28 -12.64 -10.77
CA GLN A 107 -1.90 -11.45 -10.00
C GLN A 107 -3.09 -10.78 -9.32
N ILE A 108 -2.77 -10.04 -8.26
CA ILE A 108 -3.66 -9.13 -7.57
C ILE A 108 -3.09 -7.73 -7.77
N MET A 109 -3.96 -6.77 -8.06
CA MET A 109 -3.62 -5.40 -8.38
C MET A 109 -4.52 -4.45 -7.60
N VAL A 110 -3.91 -3.47 -6.94
CA VAL A 110 -4.62 -2.37 -6.29
C VAL A 110 -4.22 -1.07 -6.98
N THR A 111 -5.21 -0.33 -7.43
CA THR A 111 -5.02 0.97 -8.07
C THR A 111 -5.65 2.05 -7.22
N VAL A 112 -4.86 3.03 -6.80
CA VAL A 112 -5.30 4.26 -6.14
C VAL A 112 -5.20 5.38 -7.16
N ARG A 113 -6.29 6.13 -7.33
CA ARG A 113 -6.39 7.24 -8.27
C ARG A 113 -7.08 8.42 -7.61
N ASP A 114 -6.55 9.61 -7.80
CA ASP A 114 -7.18 10.88 -7.45
C ASP A 114 -7.61 11.67 -8.70
N ASP A 115 -8.33 12.76 -8.48
CA ASP A 115 -8.75 13.75 -9.47
C ASP A 115 -8.01 15.10 -9.33
N GLY A 116 -6.87 15.09 -8.65
CA GLY A 116 -6.03 16.26 -8.41
C GLY A 116 -5.20 16.69 -9.62
N PRO A 117 -4.15 17.48 -9.40
CA PRO A 117 -3.29 17.97 -10.49
C PRO A 117 -2.42 16.88 -11.13
N GLY A 118 -2.24 15.74 -10.46
CA GLY A 118 -1.26 14.71 -10.82
C GLY A 118 0.12 15.01 -10.25
N PHE A 119 1.10 14.16 -10.50
CA PHE A 119 2.49 14.37 -10.10
C PHE A 119 3.17 15.43 -10.96
N ALA A 120 3.93 16.32 -10.33
CA ALA A 120 4.75 17.28 -11.05
C ALA A 120 5.79 16.57 -11.93
N PRO A 121 6.09 17.11 -13.14
CA PRO A 121 6.99 16.43 -14.09
C PRO A 121 8.40 16.20 -13.57
N ASP A 122 8.90 17.06 -12.70
CA ASP A 122 10.21 16.98 -12.06
C ASP A 122 10.26 16.02 -10.87
N VAL A 123 9.12 15.78 -10.24
CA VAL A 123 8.96 14.85 -9.11
C VAL A 123 8.73 13.41 -9.58
N MET A 124 7.98 13.25 -10.67
CA MET A 124 7.58 11.92 -11.16
C MET A 124 8.74 10.95 -11.36
N PRO A 125 9.90 11.31 -11.96
CA PRO A 125 11.02 10.39 -12.13
C PRO A 125 11.67 9.95 -10.82
N LYS A 126 11.49 10.75 -9.76
CA LYS A 126 12.09 10.53 -8.44
C LYS A 126 11.11 9.92 -7.42
N LEU A 127 9.87 9.65 -7.84
CA LEU A 127 8.86 9.06 -6.94
C LEU A 127 9.35 7.72 -6.38
N GLY A 128 9.35 7.63 -5.06
CA GLY A 128 9.87 6.46 -4.35
C GLY A 128 11.36 6.51 -4.08
N GLU A 129 12.05 7.62 -4.32
CA GLU A 129 13.31 7.95 -3.69
C GLU A 129 13.06 8.62 -2.32
N PRO A 130 13.96 8.44 -1.34
CA PRO A 130 13.82 9.11 -0.04
C PRO A 130 13.93 10.64 -0.20
N TYR A 131 13.18 11.38 0.61
CA TYR A 131 13.19 12.85 0.67
C TYR A 131 12.64 13.58 -0.57
N VAL A 132 11.89 12.93 -1.43
CA VAL A 132 11.19 13.56 -2.55
C VAL A 132 9.78 13.94 -2.12
N SER A 133 9.50 15.24 -2.02
CA SER A 133 8.17 15.77 -1.70
C SER A 133 7.81 16.89 -2.69
N GLU A 134 6.55 16.91 -3.13
CA GLU A 134 5.99 18.02 -3.93
C GLU A 134 5.72 19.27 -3.09
N ARG A 135 5.66 19.13 -1.77
CA ARG A 135 5.53 20.26 -0.84
C ARG A 135 6.91 20.83 -0.60
N GLY A 136 7.33 21.84 -1.39
CA GLY A 136 8.63 22.47 -1.25
C GLY A 136 9.02 22.80 0.20
N GLU A 137 10.30 23.09 0.46
CA GLU A 137 10.91 23.33 1.79
C GLU A 137 10.15 24.32 2.69
N ALA A 138 9.28 25.18 2.13
CA ALA A 138 8.51 26.18 2.87
C ALA A 138 7.30 25.62 3.66
N GLN A 139 6.91 24.35 3.48
CA GLN A 139 5.77 23.73 4.19
C GLN A 139 6.18 22.57 5.11
N LEU A 140 7.44 22.48 5.47
CA LEU A 140 8.02 21.48 6.39
C LEU A 140 7.53 21.55 7.84
N GLY A 141 6.52 22.36 8.14
CA GLY A 141 5.92 22.49 9.47
C GLY A 141 4.94 21.38 9.89
N GLY A 142 4.82 20.28 9.16
CA GLY A 142 3.83 19.23 9.45
C GLY A 142 4.11 17.89 8.79
N GLY A 143 5.19 17.25 9.15
CA GLY A 143 5.23 15.78 9.21
C GLY A 143 5.40 14.97 7.94
N ASP A 144 5.45 15.53 6.73
CA ASP A 144 5.61 14.72 5.51
C ASP A 144 6.83 15.13 4.68
N MET A 145 7.97 14.52 5.00
CA MET A 145 9.27 14.77 4.35
C MET A 145 9.48 13.92 3.08
N GLY A 146 8.43 13.54 2.39
CA GLY A 146 8.56 12.70 1.19
C GLY A 146 9.00 11.25 1.48
N LEU A 147 8.98 10.83 2.74
CA LEU A 147 9.33 9.47 3.14
C LEU A 147 8.16 8.50 3.05
N GLY A 148 6.91 8.99 3.17
CA GLY A 148 5.73 8.14 3.19
C GLY A 148 5.60 7.30 1.92
N PHE A 149 5.76 7.90 0.76
CA PHE A 149 5.71 7.20 -0.52
C PHE A 149 6.89 6.22 -0.69
N PHE A 150 8.10 6.62 -0.31
CA PHE A 150 9.28 5.75 -0.33
C PHE A 150 9.10 4.52 0.55
N ILE A 151 8.65 4.70 1.80
CA ILE A 151 8.39 3.60 2.73
C ILE A 151 7.31 2.68 2.18
N ALA A 152 6.20 3.24 1.71
CA ALA A 152 5.10 2.47 1.13
C ALA A 152 5.55 1.63 -0.07
N LYS A 153 6.30 2.22 -1.00
CA LYS A 153 6.88 1.49 -2.15
C LYS A 153 7.78 0.36 -1.68
N THR A 154 8.68 0.63 -0.74
CA THR A 154 9.59 -0.39 -0.18
C THR A 154 8.84 -1.55 0.47
N LEU A 155 7.76 -1.29 1.21
CA LEU A 155 6.93 -2.32 1.84
C LEU A 155 6.22 -3.18 0.80
N ILE A 156 5.68 -2.57 -0.29
CA ILE A 156 5.10 -3.32 -1.41
C ILE A 156 6.14 -4.23 -2.07
N GLU A 157 7.34 -3.70 -2.34
CA GLU A 157 8.43 -4.46 -2.97
C GLU A 157 8.91 -5.61 -2.06
N ARG A 158 9.03 -5.39 -0.76
CA ARG A 158 9.36 -6.45 0.21
C ARG A 158 8.30 -7.52 0.34
N SER A 159 7.04 -7.19 0.11
CA SER A 159 5.93 -8.16 0.07
C SER A 159 5.84 -8.93 -1.26
N GLY A 160 6.82 -8.77 -2.15
CA GLY A 160 6.86 -9.42 -3.47
C GLY A 160 6.06 -8.70 -4.55
N GLY A 161 5.61 -7.48 -4.29
CA GLY A 161 4.87 -6.64 -5.23
C GLY A 161 5.77 -5.69 -6.03
N ARG A 162 5.12 -4.89 -6.87
CA ARG A 162 5.74 -3.79 -7.64
C ARG A 162 4.81 -2.60 -7.64
N VAL A 163 5.39 -1.39 -7.68
CA VAL A 163 4.65 -0.14 -7.74
C VAL A 163 4.92 0.56 -9.07
N ALA A 164 3.87 1.01 -9.72
CA ALA A 164 3.92 1.87 -10.90
C ALA A 164 3.12 3.14 -10.65
N THR A 165 3.60 4.26 -11.18
CA THR A 165 2.98 5.57 -11.07
C THR A 165 2.82 6.20 -12.44
N ARG A 166 1.75 6.95 -12.62
CA ARG A 166 1.52 7.76 -13.81
C ARG A 166 0.52 8.86 -13.55
N ASN A 167 0.49 9.86 -14.41
CA ASN A 167 -0.61 10.81 -14.48
C ASN A 167 -1.68 10.34 -15.46
N LEU A 168 -2.90 10.80 -15.26
CA LEU A 168 -3.96 10.65 -16.25
C LEU A 168 -3.71 11.58 -17.44
N LEU A 169 -4.11 11.11 -18.62
CA LEU A 169 -4.03 11.91 -19.83
C LEU A 169 -5.25 12.83 -19.96
N PRO A 170 -5.06 14.05 -20.51
CA PRO A 170 -6.17 14.95 -20.82
C PRO A 170 -7.28 14.26 -21.63
N PRO A 171 -8.55 14.60 -21.42
CA PRO A 171 -9.06 15.68 -20.55
C PRO A 171 -9.14 15.33 -19.06
N LYS A 172 -8.83 14.09 -18.68
CA LYS A 172 -8.80 13.65 -17.28
C LYS A 172 -7.56 14.21 -16.59
N ARG A 173 -7.68 14.43 -15.27
CA ARG A 173 -6.58 14.86 -14.40
C ARG A 173 -6.44 13.88 -13.25
N GLY A 174 -5.29 13.90 -12.59
CA GLY A 174 -5.03 13.15 -11.38
C GLY A 174 -3.83 12.23 -11.51
N ALA A 175 -3.38 11.76 -10.37
CA ALA A 175 -2.35 10.75 -10.25
C ALA A 175 -2.95 9.34 -10.17
N VAL A 176 -2.15 8.37 -10.57
CA VAL A 176 -2.46 6.95 -10.45
C VAL A 176 -1.26 6.26 -9.85
N VAL A 177 -1.47 5.58 -8.74
CA VAL A 177 -0.51 4.66 -8.12
C VAL A 177 -1.08 3.25 -8.22
N GLN A 178 -0.31 2.33 -8.74
CA GLN A 178 -0.71 0.95 -8.91
C GLN A 178 0.28 0.02 -8.26
N ALA A 179 -0.20 -0.81 -7.34
CA ALA A 179 0.56 -1.89 -6.73
C ALA A 179 0.09 -3.23 -7.30
N VAL A 180 1.04 -4.08 -7.71
CA VAL A 180 0.76 -5.37 -8.36
C VAL A 180 1.58 -6.46 -7.70
N TRP A 181 0.96 -7.57 -7.35
CA TRP A 181 1.59 -8.77 -6.81
C TRP A 181 1.25 -10.00 -7.64
N PRO A 182 2.18 -10.93 -7.81
CA PRO A 182 1.81 -12.30 -8.16
C PRO A 182 0.93 -12.87 -7.02
N ARG A 183 -0.08 -13.68 -7.34
CA ARG A 183 -1.00 -14.25 -6.34
C ARG A 183 -0.25 -15.02 -5.25
N SER A 184 0.79 -15.77 -5.66
CA SER A 184 1.63 -16.54 -4.75
C SER A 184 2.35 -15.71 -3.66
N ALA A 185 2.50 -14.39 -3.85
CA ALA A 185 3.11 -13.52 -2.85
C ALA A 185 2.14 -13.16 -1.72
N LEU A 186 0.83 -13.09 -2.01
CA LEU A 186 -0.19 -12.69 -1.04
C LEU A 186 -1.04 -13.87 -0.54
N GLU A 187 -1.27 -14.88 -1.36
CA GLU A 187 -2.06 -16.05 -0.97
C GLU A 187 -1.29 -16.87 0.08
N PRO A 188 -2.01 -17.53 1.01
CA PRO A 188 -1.39 -18.48 1.89
C PRO A 188 -0.69 -19.56 1.06
N LEU A 189 0.48 -19.99 1.48
CA LEU A 189 1.00 -21.27 1.03
C LEU A 189 -0.04 -22.31 1.51
N ASP A 190 -0.59 -23.08 0.58
CA ASP A 190 -1.43 -24.21 0.98
C ASP A 190 -0.61 -25.00 1.99
N ASP A 191 -1.22 -25.29 3.16
CA ASP A 191 -0.64 -26.23 4.09
C ASP A 191 -0.46 -27.51 3.27
N VAL A 192 0.79 -27.83 2.96
CA VAL A 192 1.13 -29.13 2.43
C VAL A 192 0.62 -30.06 3.54
N GLU A 193 -0.49 -30.77 3.27
CA GLU A 193 -0.91 -31.87 4.11
C GLU A 193 0.33 -32.75 4.24
N ILE A 194 1.02 -32.63 5.37
CA ILE A 194 1.98 -33.63 5.80
C ILE A 194 1.08 -34.84 6.11
N GLY A 195 0.93 -35.69 5.08
CA GLY A 195 0.20 -36.91 5.23
C GLY A 195 0.73 -37.63 6.46
N PRO A 196 -0.13 -38.23 7.27
CA PRO A 196 0.31 -39.01 8.39
C PRO A 196 1.08 -40.25 7.89
N ASP A 197 2.18 -40.51 8.59
CA ASP A 197 2.91 -41.77 8.61
C ASP A 197 3.89 -42.09 7.48
N ILE A 198 5.12 -41.66 7.71
CA ILE A 198 6.24 -42.53 7.38
C ILE A 198 6.33 -43.57 8.56
N ASP A 199 5.71 -44.69 8.37
CA ASP A 199 5.86 -45.87 9.24
C ASP A 199 7.31 -46.35 9.14
N ILE A 200 8.15 -45.92 10.08
CA ILE A 200 9.52 -46.45 10.22
C ILE A 200 9.35 -47.83 10.91
N LYS A 201 9.20 -48.88 10.11
CA LYS A 201 9.39 -50.21 10.59
C LYS A 201 10.88 -50.49 10.66
N GLU A 202 11.29 -50.93 11.87
CA GLU A 202 12.60 -51.52 12.19
C GLU A 202 12.99 -52.69 11.30
#